data_2fc3273ee7244dd07fc8e53d1e0a5479
#
_entry.id   2fc3273ee7244dd07fc8e53d1e0a5479
#
_cell.length_a   1.000
_cell.length_b   1.000
_cell.length_c   1.000
_cell.angle_alpha   90.00
_cell.angle_beta   90.00
_cell.angle_gamma   90.00
#
_symmetry.space_group_name_H-M   'P 1'
#
loop_
_entity.id
_entity.type
_entity.pdbx_description
1 polymer ?
#
loop_
_entity_poly.entity_id
_entity_poly.type
_entity_poly.pdbx_seq_one_letter_code
_entity_poly.pdbx_strand_id
1 'polypeptide(L)'
;MICVESGGPTPGIGCAGRGIITAFEKLEELSAYEVFQPDIVLYDVLGDVVCGGFAMPIRGGYADDVLIVTSGEMMALFAAENIARAIKNFGRRGYAKLAGYIQNSRNVEHEDELVKAAAKENETKVLYVVPRDRTVQMAENQGKTVIEAYPESDMARCYRSLADKVLEVTA
;
A
#
# COMPACT_ATOMS: atom_id res chain seq x y z
N MET A 1 4.80 13.24 12.62
CA MET A 1 4.94 12.02 11.79
C MET A 1 6.20 11.29 12.22
N ILE A 2 6.12 9.99 12.40
CA ILE A 2 7.24 9.12 12.77
C ILE A 2 7.44 8.17 11.60
N CYS A 3 8.69 8.00 11.16
CA CYS A 3 9.03 7.10 10.07
C CYS A 3 9.94 6.00 10.61
N VAL A 4 9.65 4.76 10.20
CA VAL A 4 10.46 3.58 10.51
C VAL A 4 10.77 2.88 9.20
N GLU A 5 12.02 2.50 9.01
CA GLU A 5 12.47 1.78 7.83
C GLU A 5 13.03 0.41 8.24
N SER A 6 12.53 -0.62 7.56
CA SER A 6 13.09 -1.97 7.68
C SER A 6 14.07 -2.21 6.55
N GLY A 7 15.35 -2.28 6.86
CA GLY A 7 16.39 -2.62 5.89
C GLY A 7 16.20 -4.02 5.32
N GLY A 8 16.52 -4.17 4.04
CA GLY A 8 16.55 -5.49 3.38
C GLY A 8 17.85 -6.25 3.69
N PRO A 9 17.89 -7.56 3.46
CA PRO A 9 19.12 -8.35 3.54
C PRO A 9 20.11 -7.92 2.45
N THR A 10 21.38 -8.23 2.65
CA THR A 10 22.37 -8.07 1.59
C THR A 10 21.91 -8.81 0.34
N PRO A 11 21.97 -8.17 -0.86
CA PRO A 11 21.56 -8.81 -2.11
C PRO A 11 22.17 -10.20 -2.28
N GLY A 12 21.35 -11.20 -2.59
CA GLY A 12 21.76 -12.60 -2.74
C GLY A 12 21.83 -13.39 -1.44
N ILE A 13 21.59 -12.81 -0.28
CA ILE A 13 21.66 -13.49 1.02
C ILE A 13 20.34 -13.30 1.78
N GLY A 14 19.47 -14.28 1.72
CA GLY A 14 18.28 -14.36 2.55
C GLY A 14 17.00 -13.72 1.95
N CYS A 15 15.89 -13.81 2.68
CA CYS A 15 14.59 -13.30 2.30
C CYS A 15 14.31 -11.96 3.00
N ALA A 16 13.94 -10.94 2.23
CA ALA A 16 13.57 -9.62 2.77
C ALA A 16 12.41 -9.69 3.80
N GLY A 17 11.52 -10.67 3.67
CA GLY A 17 10.43 -10.88 4.62
C GLY A 17 10.87 -11.16 6.05
N ARG A 18 12.09 -11.65 6.26
CA ARG A 18 12.66 -11.85 7.60
C ARG A 18 13.00 -10.51 8.27
N GLY A 19 13.47 -9.53 7.49
CA GLY A 19 13.73 -8.17 7.97
C GLY A 19 12.45 -7.50 8.48
N ILE A 20 11.33 -7.70 7.80
CA ILE A 20 10.02 -7.18 8.22
C ILE A 20 9.63 -7.76 9.58
N ILE A 21 9.72 -9.08 9.77
CA ILE A 21 9.42 -9.72 11.06
C ILE A 21 10.26 -9.11 12.17
N THR A 22 11.57 -9.02 11.96
CA THR A 22 12.49 -8.42 12.95
C THR A 22 12.15 -6.95 13.25
N ALA A 23 11.69 -6.19 12.25
CA ALA A 23 11.27 -4.80 12.47
C ALA A 23 10.05 -4.72 13.38
N PHE A 24 9.04 -5.59 13.19
CA PHE A 24 7.87 -5.65 14.08
C PHE A 24 8.24 -6.07 15.50
N GLU A 25 9.04 -7.14 15.64
CA GLU A 25 9.54 -7.58 16.94
C GLU A 25 10.28 -6.43 17.67
N LYS A 26 11.06 -5.64 16.94
CA LYS A 26 11.76 -4.50 17.52
C LYS A 26 10.84 -3.35 17.93
N LEU A 27 9.80 -3.07 17.16
CA LEU A 27 8.78 -2.07 17.51
C LEU A 27 8.02 -2.47 18.79
N GLU A 28 7.68 -3.76 18.93
CA GLU A 28 7.07 -4.29 20.15
C GLU A 28 8.02 -4.23 21.36
N GLU A 29 9.26 -4.69 21.20
CA GLU A 29 10.28 -4.64 22.26
C GLU A 29 10.49 -3.20 22.79
N LEU A 30 10.41 -2.22 21.90
CA LEU A 30 10.55 -0.79 22.26
C LEU A 30 9.22 -0.17 22.72
N SER A 31 8.12 -0.93 22.78
CA SER A 31 6.76 -0.42 23.06
C SER A 31 6.41 0.81 22.20
N ALA A 32 6.80 0.78 20.92
CA ALA A 32 6.70 1.96 20.06
C ALA A 32 5.28 2.48 19.91
N TYR A 33 4.30 1.59 19.80
CA TYR A 33 2.89 1.95 19.65
C TYR A 33 2.32 2.62 20.92
N GLU A 34 2.71 2.14 22.09
CA GLU A 34 2.30 2.71 23.38
C GLU A 34 2.98 4.04 23.67
N VAL A 35 4.25 4.17 23.31
CA VAL A 35 5.02 5.41 23.51
C VAL A 35 4.55 6.52 22.58
N PHE A 36 4.33 6.22 21.31
CA PHE A 36 3.99 7.23 20.32
C PHE A 36 2.49 7.42 20.11
N GLN A 37 1.66 6.47 20.50
CA GLN A 37 0.18 6.48 20.38
C GLN A 37 -0.29 7.04 19.02
N PRO A 38 0.14 6.45 17.87
CA PRO A 38 -0.23 6.95 16.57
C PRO A 38 -1.72 6.77 16.29
N ASP A 39 -2.38 7.81 15.76
CA ASP A 39 -3.77 7.72 15.29
C ASP A 39 -3.90 6.82 14.06
N ILE A 40 -2.85 6.77 13.22
CA ILE A 40 -2.80 5.99 11.99
C ILE A 40 -1.40 5.39 11.83
N VAL A 41 -1.37 4.11 11.45
CA VAL A 41 -0.14 3.41 11.08
C VAL A 41 -0.25 2.94 9.65
N LEU A 42 0.67 3.36 8.80
CA LEU A 42 0.77 2.93 7.41
C LEU A 42 1.94 1.96 7.24
N TYR A 43 1.64 0.76 6.79
CA TYR A 43 2.65 -0.24 6.43
C TYR A 43 2.83 -0.24 4.91
N ASP A 44 3.90 0.40 4.43
CA ASP A 44 4.28 0.39 3.02
C ASP A 44 5.04 -0.90 2.72
N VAL A 45 4.34 -1.87 2.18
CA VAL A 45 4.83 -3.24 1.95
C VAL A 45 4.99 -3.49 0.46
N LEU A 46 6.05 -4.20 0.09
CA LEU A 46 6.28 -4.64 -1.28
C LEU A 46 5.11 -5.49 -1.81
N GLY A 47 4.74 -5.27 -3.07
CA GLY A 47 3.67 -6.01 -3.74
C GLY A 47 4.00 -7.47 -4.08
N ASP A 48 5.23 -7.91 -3.86
CA ASP A 48 5.65 -9.30 -4.07
C ASP A 48 5.42 -10.13 -2.80
N VAL A 49 4.27 -10.80 -2.72
CA VAL A 49 3.86 -11.63 -1.58
C VAL A 49 4.43 -13.04 -1.57
N VAL A 50 5.48 -13.31 -2.33
CA VAL A 50 6.11 -14.65 -2.43
C VAL A 50 6.66 -15.13 -1.09
N CYS A 51 7.10 -14.23 -0.23
CA CYS A 51 7.62 -14.55 1.09
C CYS A 51 6.58 -14.27 2.19
N GLY A 52 6.34 -15.22 3.06
CA GLY A 52 5.40 -15.09 4.19
C GLY A 52 5.68 -13.93 5.15
N GLY A 53 6.89 -13.34 5.12
CA GLY A 53 7.23 -12.14 5.89
C GLY A 53 6.50 -10.89 5.41
N PHE A 54 6.20 -10.76 4.11
CA PHE A 54 5.43 -9.62 3.60
C PHE A 54 3.96 -9.65 4.03
N ALA A 55 3.46 -10.82 4.41
CA ALA A 55 2.12 -10.96 4.98
C ALA A 55 2.09 -10.72 6.51
N MET A 56 3.21 -10.38 7.14
CA MET A 56 3.29 -10.21 8.60
C MET A 56 2.35 -9.12 9.12
N PRO A 57 2.25 -7.91 8.51
CA PRO A 57 1.28 -6.92 8.97
C PRO A 57 -0.15 -7.44 9.01
N ILE A 58 -0.52 -8.26 8.02
CA ILE A 58 -1.85 -8.86 7.90
C ILE A 58 -2.03 -9.99 8.92
N ARG A 59 -1.06 -10.92 8.99
CA ARG A 59 -1.14 -12.13 9.82
C ARG A 59 -0.91 -11.89 11.31
N GLY A 60 -0.14 -10.86 11.64
CA GLY A 60 0.22 -10.51 13.02
C GLY A 60 -0.84 -9.67 13.72
N GLY A 61 -1.91 -9.25 13.03
CA GLY A 61 -2.93 -8.37 13.60
C GLY A 61 -2.48 -6.92 13.75
N TYR A 62 -1.45 -6.51 12.98
CA TYR A 62 -0.96 -5.12 12.98
C TYR A 62 -1.77 -4.21 12.06
N ALA A 63 -2.39 -4.78 11.02
CA ALA A 63 -3.20 -4.04 10.06
C ALA A 63 -4.62 -4.61 10.02
N ASP A 64 -5.61 -3.73 10.06
CA ASP A 64 -7.04 -4.07 9.91
C ASP A 64 -7.48 -4.04 8.46
N ASP A 65 -6.97 -3.09 7.70
CA ASP A 65 -7.33 -2.83 6.32
C ASP A 65 -6.13 -2.92 5.38
N VAL A 66 -6.36 -3.50 4.21
CA VAL A 66 -5.37 -3.57 3.12
C VAL A 66 -5.90 -2.83 1.91
N LEU A 67 -5.10 -1.92 1.40
CA LEU A 67 -5.32 -1.20 0.16
C LEU A 67 -4.33 -1.72 -0.88
N ILE A 68 -4.81 -2.15 -2.04
CA ILE A 68 -3.96 -2.60 -3.13
C ILE A 68 -3.80 -1.45 -4.13
N VAL A 69 -2.55 -0.98 -4.29
CA VAL A 69 -2.21 -0.01 -5.33
C VAL A 69 -1.82 -0.77 -6.59
N THR A 70 -2.51 -0.50 -7.69
CA THR A 70 -2.27 -1.20 -8.97
C THR A 70 -2.47 -0.26 -10.17
N SER A 71 -2.19 -0.76 -11.36
CA SER A 71 -2.46 -0.09 -12.65
C SER A 71 -3.13 -1.07 -13.62
N GLY A 72 -3.47 -0.61 -14.83
CA GLY A 72 -4.01 -1.48 -15.89
C GLY A 72 -2.98 -2.38 -16.57
N GLU A 73 -1.71 -2.28 -16.20
CA GLU A 73 -0.65 -3.15 -16.74
C GLU A 73 -0.86 -4.60 -16.26
N MET A 74 -0.73 -5.56 -17.16
CA MET A 74 -1.02 -6.98 -16.89
C MET A 74 -0.26 -7.51 -15.67
N MET A 75 1.02 -7.17 -15.52
CA MET A 75 1.81 -7.65 -14.38
C MET A 75 1.39 -7.01 -13.07
N ALA A 76 0.93 -5.76 -13.09
CA ALA A 76 0.39 -5.09 -11.92
C ALA A 76 -0.95 -5.72 -11.48
N LEU A 77 -1.83 -6.03 -12.43
CA LEU A 77 -3.08 -6.73 -12.16
C LEU A 77 -2.84 -8.15 -11.63
N PHE A 78 -1.88 -8.89 -12.20
CA PHE A 78 -1.50 -10.21 -11.71
C PHE A 78 -0.97 -10.16 -10.26
N ALA A 79 -0.12 -9.18 -9.96
CA ALA A 79 0.37 -8.98 -8.59
C ALA A 79 -0.78 -8.63 -7.63
N ALA A 80 -1.67 -7.73 -8.04
CA ALA A 80 -2.86 -7.35 -7.27
C ALA A 80 -3.76 -8.55 -6.96
N GLU A 81 -3.98 -9.45 -7.93
CA GLU A 81 -4.74 -10.68 -7.73
C GLU A 81 -4.08 -11.60 -6.71
N ASN A 82 -2.76 -11.79 -6.78
CA ASN A 82 -2.03 -12.61 -5.82
C ASN A 82 -2.14 -12.05 -4.40
N ILE A 83 -2.05 -10.73 -4.23
CA ILE A 83 -2.24 -10.07 -2.94
C ILE A 83 -3.67 -10.30 -2.44
N ALA A 84 -4.68 -10.06 -3.27
CA ALA A 84 -6.09 -10.23 -2.92
C ALA A 84 -6.40 -11.67 -2.48
N ARG A 85 -5.87 -12.67 -3.20
CA ARG A 85 -5.98 -14.10 -2.83
C ARG A 85 -5.31 -14.39 -1.48
N ALA A 86 -4.14 -13.81 -1.23
CA ALA A 86 -3.44 -13.98 0.04
C ALA A 86 -4.28 -13.41 1.20
N ILE A 87 -4.83 -12.20 1.05
CA ILE A 87 -5.70 -11.57 2.04
C ILE A 87 -6.94 -12.44 2.29
N LYS A 88 -7.59 -12.94 1.23
CA LYS A 88 -8.78 -13.82 1.33
C LYS A 88 -8.48 -15.11 2.09
N ASN A 89 -7.30 -15.69 1.90
CA ASN A 89 -6.85 -16.87 2.63
C ASN A 89 -6.58 -16.59 4.11
N PHE A 90 -6.07 -15.42 4.43
CA PHE A 90 -5.82 -14.99 5.81
C PHE A 90 -7.11 -14.49 6.48
N GLY A 91 -8.00 -13.81 5.77
CA GLY A 91 -9.26 -13.26 6.28
C GLY A 91 -10.18 -14.30 6.91
N ARG A 92 -10.12 -15.57 6.48
CA ARG A 92 -10.83 -16.68 7.12
C ARG A 92 -10.44 -16.91 8.59
N ARG A 93 -9.35 -16.32 9.06
CA ARG A 93 -8.83 -16.41 10.43
C ARG A 93 -9.04 -15.13 11.23
N GLY A 94 -9.85 -14.19 10.75
CA GLY A 94 -10.11 -12.91 11.43
C GLY A 94 -9.00 -11.88 11.30
N TYR A 95 -8.11 -12.03 10.32
CA TYR A 95 -7.06 -11.06 10.01
C TYR A 95 -7.60 -9.94 9.10
N ALA A 96 -6.72 -9.01 8.69
CA ALA A 96 -7.05 -7.84 7.90
C ALA A 96 -7.96 -8.11 6.68
N LYS A 97 -8.81 -7.16 6.35
CA LYS A 97 -9.74 -7.19 5.21
C LYS A 97 -9.18 -6.41 4.01
N LEU A 98 -9.56 -6.79 2.80
CA LEU A 98 -9.29 -6.00 1.60
C LEU A 98 -10.28 -4.83 1.54
N ALA A 99 -9.82 -3.62 1.83
CA ALA A 99 -10.64 -2.42 1.78
C ALA A 99 -10.96 -1.99 0.34
N GLY A 100 -9.99 -2.11 -0.58
CA GLY A 100 -10.20 -1.81 -1.98
C GLY A 100 -8.93 -1.58 -2.78
N TYR A 101 -9.13 -1.20 -4.04
CA TYR A 101 -8.05 -0.88 -4.97
C TYR A 101 -7.88 0.63 -5.10
N ILE A 102 -6.64 1.08 -5.20
CA ILE A 102 -6.25 2.42 -5.63
C ILE A 102 -5.59 2.25 -7.00
N GLN A 103 -6.19 2.82 -8.03
CA GLN A 103 -5.61 2.82 -9.36
C GLN A 103 -4.56 3.92 -9.47
N ASN A 104 -3.31 3.56 -9.69
CA ASN A 104 -2.23 4.49 -10.03
C ASN A 104 -2.01 4.44 -11.55
N SER A 105 -2.67 5.33 -12.27
CA SER A 105 -2.79 5.25 -13.73
C SER A 105 -1.44 5.35 -14.46
N ARG A 106 -1.30 4.52 -15.49
CA ARG A 106 -0.13 4.45 -16.37
C ARG A 106 -0.46 4.82 -17.81
N ASN A 107 -1.72 5.24 -18.08
CA ASN A 107 -2.26 5.51 -19.41
C ASN A 107 -2.29 4.27 -20.32
N VAL A 108 -2.60 3.12 -19.73
CA VAL A 108 -2.88 1.88 -20.47
C VAL A 108 -4.23 2.00 -21.16
N GLU A 109 -4.37 1.44 -22.36
CA GLU A 109 -5.65 1.41 -23.05
C GLU A 109 -6.69 0.64 -22.22
N HIS A 110 -7.89 1.18 -22.09
CA HIS A 110 -8.99 0.63 -21.25
C HIS A 110 -8.61 0.40 -19.78
N GLU A 111 -7.67 1.18 -19.24
CA GLU A 111 -7.12 0.99 -17.89
C GLU A 111 -8.19 0.93 -16.79
N ASP A 112 -9.14 1.88 -16.83
CA ASP A 112 -10.21 1.95 -15.84
C ASP A 112 -11.11 0.71 -15.85
N GLU A 113 -11.38 0.18 -17.04
CA GLU A 113 -12.20 -1.02 -17.22
C GLU A 113 -11.48 -2.26 -16.71
N LEU A 114 -10.19 -2.38 -17.03
CA LEU A 114 -9.35 -3.49 -16.59
C LEU A 114 -9.21 -3.53 -15.07
N VAL A 115 -8.91 -2.39 -14.44
CA VAL A 115 -8.76 -2.33 -12.97
C VAL A 115 -10.09 -2.55 -12.26
N LYS A 116 -11.20 -2.01 -12.79
CA LYS A 116 -12.54 -2.27 -12.25
C LYS A 116 -12.95 -3.74 -12.37
N ALA A 117 -12.64 -4.40 -13.49
CA ALA A 117 -12.90 -5.81 -13.67
C ALA A 117 -12.13 -6.66 -12.65
N ALA A 118 -10.82 -6.40 -12.49
CA ALA A 118 -9.98 -7.09 -11.52
C ALA A 118 -10.46 -6.87 -10.07
N ALA A 119 -10.87 -5.66 -9.71
CA ALA A 119 -11.44 -5.38 -8.40
C ALA A 119 -12.74 -6.17 -8.17
N LYS A 120 -13.61 -6.22 -9.16
CA LYS A 120 -14.86 -6.98 -9.09
C LYS A 120 -14.63 -8.48 -8.93
N GLU A 121 -13.69 -9.07 -9.66
CA GLU A 121 -13.30 -10.49 -9.52
C GLU A 121 -12.80 -10.81 -8.12
N ASN A 122 -12.13 -9.85 -7.47
CA ASN A 122 -11.66 -9.97 -6.10
C ASN A 122 -12.69 -9.52 -5.04
N GLU A 123 -13.97 -9.37 -5.44
CA GLU A 123 -15.09 -9.00 -4.55
C GLU A 123 -14.88 -7.66 -3.83
N THR A 124 -14.20 -6.72 -4.49
CA THR A 124 -13.91 -5.39 -3.97
C THR A 124 -14.20 -4.31 -5.02
N LYS A 125 -13.81 -3.09 -4.75
CA LYS A 125 -14.02 -1.93 -5.62
C LYS A 125 -12.77 -1.09 -5.79
N VAL A 126 -12.72 -0.30 -6.86
CA VAL A 126 -11.76 0.80 -7.00
C VAL A 126 -12.23 1.96 -6.13
N LEU A 127 -11.45 2.32 -5.13
CA LEU A 127 -11.76 3.39 -4.18
C LEU A 127 -11.38 4.76 -4.73
N TYR A 128 -10.25 4.81 -5.42
CA TYR A 128 -9.71 6.03 -5.95
C TYR A 128 -8.86 5.81 -7.20
N VAL A 129 -8.82 6.83 -8.07
CA VAL A 129 -7.99 6.83 -9.28
C VAL A 129 -7.02 8.00 -9.17
N VAL A 130 -5.73 7.68 -9.15
CA VAL A 130 -4.64 8.66 -9.19
C VAL A 130 -4.17 8.78 -10.64
N PRO A 131 -4.35 9.94 -11.29
CA PRO A 131 -3.95 10.12 -12.67
C PRO A 131 -2.43 10.16 -12.79
N ARG A 132 -1.93 9.80 -13.96
CA ARG A 132 -0.52 10.01 -14.28
C ARG A 132 -0.27 11.48 -14.59
N ASP A 133 0.58 12.13 -13.80
CA ASP A 133 0.89 13.55 -13.95
C ASP A 133 2.41 13.79 -13.85
N ARG A 134 2.92 14.66 -14.72
CA ARG A 134 4.33 15.04 -14.73
C ARG A 134 4.77 15.84 -13.50
N THR A 135 3.84 16.45 -12.78
CA THR A 135 4.12 17.19 -11.54
C THR A 135 4.80 16.28 -10.50
N VAL A 136 4.47 14.99 -10.49
CA VAL A 136 5.11 14.00 -9.61
C VAL A 136 6.61 13.95 -9.91
N GLN A 137 6.97 13.72 -11.18
CA GLN A 137 8.39 13.66 -11.59
C GLN A 137 9.12 14.99 -11.34
N MET A 138 8.42 16.11 -11.52
CA MET A 138 9.01 17.44 -11.24
C MET A 138 9.28 17.68 -9.76
N ALA A 139 8.46 17.13 -8.87
CA ALA A 139 8.68 17.16 -7.43
C ALA A 139 9.83 16.23 -7.02
N GLU A 140 9.84 14.99 -7.51
CA GLU A 140 10.90 14.01 -7.29
C GLU A 140 12.27 14.52 -7.71
N ASN A 141 12.38 15.22 -8.85
CA ASN A 141 13.62 15.85 -9.31
C ASN A 141 14.18 16.91 -8.33
N GLN A 142 13.34 17.41 -7.42
CA GLN A 142 13.73 18.33 -6.36
C GLN A 142 13.95 17.61 -5.01
N GLY A 143 13.82 16.29 -4.96
CA GLY A 143 13.88 15.52 -3.71
C GLY A 143 12.71 15.82 -2.77
N LYS A 144 11.53 16.22 -3.31
CA LYS A 144 10.36 16.64 -2.54
C LYS A 144 9.12 15.84 -2.95
N THR A 145 8.16 15.81 -2.05
CA THR A 145 6.81 15.35 -2.39
C THR A 145 6.07 16.41 -3.22
N VAL A 146 5.01 15.99 -3.93
CA VAL A 146 4.15 16.93 -4.66
C VAL A 146 3.51 17.97 -3.73
N ILE A 147 3.12 17.55 -2.53
CA ILE A 147 2.51 18.43 -1.52
C ILE A 147 3.48 19.53 -1.08
N GLU A 148 4.77 19.21 -0.96
CA GLU A 148 5.81 20.18 -0.58
C GLU A 148 6.22 21.10 -1.72
N ALA A 149 6.41 20.53 -2.92
CA ALA A 149 6.92 21.29 -4.06
C ALA A 149 5.84 22.11 -4.78
N TYR A 150 4.62 21.56 -4.87
CA TYR A 150 3.51 22.13 -5.64
C TYR A 150 2.17 22.02 -4.89
N PRO A 151 2.02 22.65 -3.69
CA PRO A 151 0.89 22.45 -2.80
C PRO A 151 -0.48 22.82 -3.41
N GLU A 152 -0.50 23.75 -4.39
CA GLU A 152 -1.72 24.21 -5.05
C GLU A 152 -2.03 23.50 -6.37
N SER A 153 -1.21 22.51 -6.76
CA SER A 153 -1.42 21.75 -7.99
C SER A 153 -2.64 20.83 -7.91
N ASP A 154 -3.18 20.48 -9.08
CA ASP A 154 -4.24 19.46 -9.17
C ASP A 154 -3.82 18.13 -8.58
N MET A 155 -2.55 17.79 -8.77
CA MET A 155 -2.00 16.55 -8.20
C MET A 155 -1.92 16.59 -6.69
N ALA A 156 -1.58 17.73 -6.09
CA ALA A 156 -1.62 17.90 -4.63
C ALA A 156 -3.04 17.80 -4.09
N ARG A 157 -4.03 18.35 -4.79
CA ARG A 157 -5.46 18.18 -4.45
C ARG A 157 -5.88 16.72 -4.57
N CYS A 158 -5.44 16.02 -5.63
CA CYS A 158 -5.69 14.60 -5.83
C CYS A 158 -5.18 13.76 -4.64
N TYR A 159 -3.95 13.99 -4.19
CA TYR A 159 -3.39 13.25 -3.05
C TYR A 159 -4.09 13.55 -1.73
N ARG A 160 -4.53 14.80 -1.49
CA ARG A 160 -5.35 15.12 -0.30
C ARG A 160 -6.69 14.38 -0.34
N SER A 161 -7.37 14.40 -1.48
CA SER A 161 -8.64 13.67 -1.65
C SER A 161 -8.47 12.15 -1.54
N LEU A 162 -7.33 11.61 -1.98
CA LEU A 162 -6.99 10.21 -1.74
C LEU A 162 -6.85 9.92 -0.24
N ALA A 163 -6.15 10.78 0.50
CA ALA A 163 -6.00 10.63 1.94
C ALA A 163 -7.34 10.66 2.66
N ASP A 164 -8.21 11.64 2.33
CA ASP A 164 -9.57 11.72 2.87
C ASP A 164 -10.37 10.44 2.58
N LYS A 165 -10.23 9.90 1.36
CA LYS A 165 -10.92 8.66 0.96
C LYS A 165 -10.40 7.43 1.71
N VAL A 166 -9.10 7.35 1.95
CA VAL A 166 -8.50 6.27 2.75
C VAL A 166 -9.05 6.34 4.17
N LEU A 167 -9.03 7.51 4.80
CA LEU A 167 -9.57 7.71 6.14
C LEU A 167 -11.06 7.34 6.25
N GLU A 168 -11.87 7.72 5.24
CA GLU A 168 -13.30 7.38 5.21
C GLU A 168 -13.56 5.85 5.21
N VAL A 169 -12.72 5.07 4.56
CA VAL A 169 -12.96 3.62 4.38
C VAL A 169 -12.27 2.75 5.41
N THR A 170 -11.37 3.32 6.22
CA THR A 170 -10.61 2.62 7.27
C THR A 170 -10.98 3.09 8.69
N ALA A 171 -11.92 4.02 8.83
CA ALA A 171 -12.42 4.54 10.10
C ALA A 171 -13.40 3.58 10.80
#